data_3d004a425c1143a35f2eceb5ee912b2c
#
_entry.id   3d004a425c1143a35f2eceb5ee912b2c
#
_cell.length_a   1.000
_cell.length_b   1.000
_cell.length_c   1.000
_cell.angle_alpha   90.00
_cell.angle_beta   90.00
_cell.angle_gamma   90.00
#
_symmetry.space_group_name_H-M   'P 1'
#
loop_
_entity.id
_entity.type
_entity.pdbx_description
1 polymer ?
#
loop_
_entity_poly.entity_id
_entity_poly.type
_entity_poly.pdbx_seq_one_letter_code
_entity_poly.pdbx_strand_id
1 'polypeptide(L)'
;MGCFFLLYKLFTLKWKMLLLSVLIPASILVAEKFSLFTAVHKHYSLDQWQEFASQNPDCLEHLAASSGTGSSDFEQLEQILEAIPQVNYICLDVANGYSEHFVEFVKDVRKRFPQHTIMAGNVVTGEMVEELILSGADIIKVGIGPGSVCTTRKKTGVGYPQLSAVMECADAAHGLKGHIISDGGCSCPGDVAKAFGAGADFVMLGGMLAGHSESGGELIERDGKKYKLFYGMSSEMAMKKYAGGVAEYRASEGKTVEVPFKGDVEHTIRDILGGIRSTCTYVGAAKLKELSRRTTFIRVTQQVNPIFSDAHLT
;
A
#
# COMPACT_ATOMS: atom_id res chain seq x y z
N MET A 1 -8.61 24.42 28.37
CA MET A 1 -7.15 24.31 28.18
C MET A 1 -6.62 22.88 27.94
N GLY A 2 -7.40 21.81 28.15
CA GLY A 2 -6.93 20.42 27.99
C GLY A 2 -6.84 19.91 26.53
N CYS A 3 -7.66 20.41 25.62
CA CYS A 3 -7.68 19.93 24.22
C CYS A 3 -6.48 20.37 23.38
N PHE A 4 -5.88 21.53 23.64
CA PHE A 4 -4.74 22.03 22.88
C PHE A 4 -3.45 21.22 23.14
N PHE A 5 -3.25 20.67 24.32
CA PHE A 5 -2.07 19.86 24.66
C PHE A 5 -2.11 18.45 24.01
N LEU A 6 -3.29 17.88 23.78
CA LEU A 6 -3.41 16.58 23.13
C LEU A 6 -3.11 16.66 21.63
N LEU A 7 -3.52 17.74 20.97
CA LEU A 7 -3.25 18.00 19.55
C LEU A 7 -1.74 18.20 19.29
N TYR A 8 -1.02 18.87 20.17
CA TYR A 8 0.41 19.12 20.01
C TYR A 8 1.26 17.84 20.15
N LYS A 9 0.87 16.90 21.00
CA LYS A 9 1.53 15.58 21.08
C LYS A 9 1.23 14.68 19.87
N LEU A 10 0.10 14.85 19.21
CA LEU A 10 -0.25 14.14 17.98
C LEU A 10 0.57 14.63 16.78
N PHE A 11 1.04 15.89 16.78
CA PHE A 11 1.86 16.45 15.69
C PHE A 11 3.28 15.89 15.64
N THR A 12 3.79 15.26 16.69
CA THR A 12 5.13 14.65 16.73
C THR A 12 5.14 13.16 16.38
N LEU A 13 4.00 12.58 16.03
CA LEU A 13 3.91 11.19 15.57
C LEU A 13 4.45 11.09 14.14
N LYS A 14 5.57 10.39 13.97
CA LYS A 14 6.01 9.88 12.67
C LYS A 14 4.98 8.84 12.23
N TRP A 15 4.11 9.23 11.31
CA TRP A 15 3.06 8.38 10.75
C TRP A 15 3.69 7.53 9.67
N LYS A 16 3.65 6.22 9.83
CA LYS A 16 4.11 5.29 8.81
C LYS A 16 2.89 4.86 7.98
N MET A 17 2.62 5.58 6.91
CA MET A 17 1.70 5.15 5.85
C MET A 17 2.54 4.75 4.65
N LEU A 18 2.25 3.61 4.07
CA LEU A 18 2.91 3.16 2.87
C LEU A 18 2.05 3.53 1.66
N LEU A 19 2.63 4.28 0.71
CA LEU A 19 1.97 4.64 -0.53
C LEU A 19 2.44 3.71 -1.64
N LEU A 20 1.56 2.85 -2.16
CA LEU A 20 1.92 2.03 -3.31
C LEU A 20 1.86 2.86 -4.59
N SER A 21 2.91 2.81 -5.35
CA SER A 21 3.09 3.72 -6.45
C SER A 21 2.66 3.17 -7.81
N VAL A 22 1.55 3.68 -8.28
CA VAL A 22 1.48 4.14 -9.66
C VAL A 22 1.88 5.63 -9.66
N LEU A 23 2.85 5.99 -8.82
CA LEU A 23 3.19 7.37 -8.53
C LEU A 23 4.46 7.75 -9.31
N ILE A 24 4.44 8.92 -9.90
CA ILE A 24 5.62 9.56 -10.52
C ILE A 24 6.53 10.14 -9.42
N PRO A 25 7.79 10.46 -9.70
CA PRO A 25 8.74 11.02 -8.72
C PRO A 25 8.20 12.16 -7.86
N ALA A 26 7.34 13.02 -8.41
CA ALA A 26 6.73 14.14 -7.69
C ALA A 26 5.92 13.71 -6.46
N SER A 27 5.28 12.54 -6.47
CA SER A 27 4.51 12.06 -5.32
C SER A 27 5.38 11.53 -4.19
N ILE A 28 6.60 11.06 -4.49
CA ILE A 28 7.57 10.66 -3.48
C ILE A 28 7.97 11.88 -2.65
N LEU A 29 8.18 13.04 -3.29
CA LEU A 29 8.50 14.29 -2.60
C LEU A 29 7.38 14.75 -1.67
N VAL A 30 6.12 14.61 -2.11
CA VAL A 30 4.98 14.93 -1.24
C VAL A 30 4.86 13.91 -0.09
N ALA A 31 5.10 12.63 -0.36
CA ALA A 31 5.09 11.59 0.68
C ALA A 31 6.15 11.88 1.75
N GLU A 32 7.36 12.23 1.35
CA GLU A 32 8.45 12.60 2.27
C GLU A 32 8.05 13.78 3.17
N LYS A 33 7.48 14.86 2.62
CA LYS A 33 6.99 16.02 3.37
C LYS A 33 6.08 15.65 4.55
N PHE A 34 5.34 14.54 4.44
CA PHE A 34 4.47 14.00 5.48
C PHE A 34 5.07 12.82 6.23
N SER A 35 6.35 12.50 6.01
CA SER A 35 7.04 11.34 6.58
C SER A 35 6.32 10.02 6.27
N LEU A 36 5.83 9.88 5.04
CA LEU A 36 5.20 8.67 4.51
C LEU A 36 6.22 7.82 3.77
N PHE A 37 5.95 6.53 3.67
CA PHE A 37 6.74 5.56 2.91
C PHE A 37 6.21 5.39 1.49
N THR A 38 7.11 5.16 0.52
CA THR A 38 6.75 4.82 -0.85
C THR A 38 7.44 3.53 -1.29
N ALA A 39 6.67 2.53 -1.71
CA ALA A 39 7.19 1.38 -2.43
C ALA A 39 7.28 1.72 -3.92
N VAL A 40 8.49 1.85 -4.42
CA VAL A 40 8.78 2.16 -5.82
C VAL A 40 8.73 0.86 -6.61
N HIS A 41 7.88 0.81 -7.63
CA HIS A 41 7.62 -0.44 -8.31
C HIS A 41 8.78 -0.88 -9.23
N LYS A 42 8.88 -2.17 -9.49
CA LYS A 42 10.02 -2.82 -10.14
C LYS A 42 10.31 -2.41 -11.60
N HIS A 43 9.43 -1.67 -12.25
CA HIS A 43 9.63 -1.27 -13.65
C HIS A 43 10.42 0.03 -13.83
N TYR A 44 10.90 0.65 -12.75
CA TYR A 44 11.86 1.74 -12.84
C TYR A 44 13.27 1.17 -13.05
N SER A 45 13.95 1.66 -14.09
CA SER A 45 15.32 1.23 -14.39
C SER A 45 16.33 1.73 -13.36
N LEU A 46 17.51 1.11 -13.33
CA LEU A 46 18.62 1.55 -12.48
C LEU A 46 18.98 3.04 -12.74
N ASP A 47 19.02 3.46 -14.00
CA ASP A 47 19.33 4.85 -14.36
C ASP A 47 18.30 5.82 -13.76
N GLN A 48 17.00 5.48 -13.82
CA GLN A 48 15.95 6.30 -13.22
C GLN A 48 16.05 6.38 -11.69
N TRP A 49 16.45 5.29 -11.05
CA TRP A 49 16.73 5.25 -9.62
C TRP A 49 17.93 6.13 -9.25
N GLN A 50 19.02 6.06 -10.00
CA GLN A 50 20.23 6.86 -9.77
C GLN A 50 19.98 8.35 -10.02
N GLU A 51 19.26 8.70 -11.09
CA GLU A 51 18.85 10.06 -11.37
C GLU A 51 18.01 10.64 -10.22
N PHE A 52 16.96 9.91 -9.79
CA PHE A 52 16.13 10.34 -8.67
C PHE A 52 16.93 10.48 -7.37
N ALA A 53 17.79 9.52 -7.05
CA ALA A 53 18.60 9.52 -5.84
C ALA A 53 19.58 10.69 -5.79
N SER A 54 20.18 11.05 -6.93
CA SER A 54 21.09 12.20 -7.02
C SER A 54 20.40 13.54 -6.78
N GLN A 55 19.14 13.66 -7.21
CA GLN A 55 18.35 14.88 -7.08
C GLN A 55 17.63 14.99 -5.73
N ASN A 56 17.33 13.87 -5.06
CA ASN A 56 16.48 13.83 -3.88
C ASN A 56 17.04 12.88 -2.79
N PRO A 57 18.25 13.13 -2.28
CA PRO A 57 18.90 12.21 -1.33
C PRO A 57 18.13 12.03 -0.01
N ASP A 58 17.40 13.06 0.44
CA ASP A 58 16.64 13.03 1.69
C ASP A 58 15.43 12.10 1.66
N CYS A 59 14.94 11.74 0.46
CA CYS A 59 13.80 10.82 0.30
C CYS A 59 14.19 9.35 0.45
N LEU A 60 15.45 8.98 0.30
CA LEU A 60 15.88 7.59 0.08
C LEU A 60 15.60 6.69 1.28
N GLU A 61 15.70 7.21 2.50
CA GLU A 61 15.38 6.46 3.73
C GLU A 61 13.89 6.12 3.89
N HIS A 62 13.02 6.72 3.07
CA HIS A 62 11.57 6.48 3.06
C HIS A 62 11.11 5.69 1.83
N LEU A 63 12.05 5.09 1.08
CA LEU A 63 11.73 4.29 -0.10
C LEU A 63 11.95 2.80 0.14
N ALA A 64 11.11 2.00 -0.48
CA ALA A 64 11.31 0.57 -0.65
C ALA A 64 11.50 0.25 -2.13
N ALA A 65 12.50 -0.55 -2.45
CA ALA A 65 12.66 -1.11 -3.79
C ALA A 65 11.75 -2.34 -3.91
N SER A 66 10.82 -2.30 -4.89
CA SER A 66 9.91 -3.43 -5.12
C SER A 66 10.50 -4.42 -6.12
N SER A 67 10.26 -5.70 -5.86
CA SER A 67 10.69 -6.82 -6.72
C SER A 67 9.55 -7.84 -6.89
N GLY A 68 9.50 -8.51 -8.05
CA GLY A 68 8.81 -9.77 -8.23
C GLY A 68 9.71 -10.94 -7.81
N THR A 69 9.42 -12.14 -8.32
CA THR A 69 10.16 -13.38 -8.00
C THR A 69 10.94 -13.95 -9.18
N GLY A 70 11.04 -13.22 -10.28
CA GLY A 70 11.83 -13.64 -11.43
C GLY A 70 13.33 -13.41 -11.19
N SER A 71 14.19 -14.18 -11.87
CA SER A 71 15.64 -13.99 -11.80
C SER A 71 16.08 -12.59 -12.19
N SER A 72 15.50 -12.05 -13.26
CA SER A 72 15.75 -10.66 -13.69
C SER A 72 15.27 -9.62 -12.68
N ASP A 73 14.18 -9.89 -11.95
CA ASP A 73 13.69 -9.01 -10.88
C ASP A 73 14.69 -8.97 -9.71
N PHE A 74 15.27 -10.13 -9.38
CA PHE A 74 16.26 -10.24 -8.31
C PHE A 74 17.57 -9.54 -8.66
N GLU A 75 18.09 -9.77 -9.88
CA GLU A 75 19.29 -9.08 -10.38
C GLU A 75 19.13 -7.56 -10.38
N GLN A 76 17.97 -7.07 -10.81
CA GLN A 76 17.67 -5.63 -10.80
C GLN A 76 17.61 -5.09 -9.37
N LEU A 77 17.01 -5.82 -8.44
CA LEU A 77 16.99 -5.46 -7.02
C LEU A 77 18.41 -5.34 -6.45
N GLU A 78 19.29 -6.31 -6.74
CA GLU A 78 20.69 -6.26 -6.33
C GLU A 78 21.39 -5.01 -6.85
N GLN A 79 21.26 -4.72 -8.15
CA GLN A 79 21.87 -3.55 -8.77
C GLN A 79 21.39 -2.24 -8.13
N ILE A 80 20.09 -2.11 -7.84
CA ILE A 80 19.54 -0.92 -7.20
C ILE A 80 20.11 -0.73 -5.79
N LEU A 81 20.11 -1.77 -4.97
CA LEU A 81 20.56 -1.69 -3.59
C LEU A 81 22.09 -1.53 -3.46
N GLU A 82 22.87 -2.06 -4.41
CA GLU A 82 24.30 -1.82 -4.49
C GLU A 82 24.63 -0.38 -4.92
N ALA A 83 23.88 0.16 -5.88
CA ALA A 83 24.09 1.53 -6.38
C ALA A 83 23.58 2.61 -5.41
N ILE A 84 22.57 2.29 -4.59
CA ILE A 84 21.89 3.26 -3.69
C ILE A 84 21.76 2.62 -2.29
N PRO A 85 22.86 2.54 -1.53
CA PRO A 85 22.88 1.85 -0.24
C PRO A 85 22.05 2.53 0.87
N GLN A 86 21.49 3.72 0.61
CA GLN A 86 20.58 4.42 1.51
C GLN A 86 19.17 3.82 1.52
N VAL A 87 18.80 3.03 0.50
CA VAL A 87 17.52 2.32 0.43
C VAL A 87 17.59 1.07 1.31
N ASN A 88 16.94 1.10 2.46
CA ASN A 88 16.98 0.05 3.47
C ASN A 88 15.78 -0.91 3.46
N TYR A 89 14.83 -0.71 2.56
CA TYR A 89 13.58 -1.45 2.52
C TYR A 89 13.40 -2.15 1.18
N ILE A 90 13.00 -3.41 1.24
CA ILE A 90 12.66 -4.26 0.10
C ILE A 90 11.18 -4.59 0.16
N CYS A 91 10.48 -4.51 -0.97
CA CYS A 91 9.07 -4.88 -1.08
C CYS A 91 8.89 -6.00 -2.10
N LEU A 92 8.71 -7.23 -1.63
CA LEU A 92 8.43 -8.40 -2.45
C LEU A 92 6.93 -8.46 -2.71
N ASP A 93 6.53 -8.07 -3.92
CA ASP A 93 5.13 -7.83 -4.27
C ASP A 93 4.64 -8.83 -5.34
N VAL A 94 3.83 -9.80 -4.90
CA VAL A 94 3.20 -10.80 -5.76
C VAL A 94 1.69 -10.86 -5.49
N ALA A 95 0.92 -11.24 -6.51
CA ALA A 95 -0.53 -11.40 -6.38
C ALA A 95 -0.92 -12.59 -5.47
N ASN A 96 -0.04 -13.59 -5.36
CA ASN A 96 -0.24 -14.81 -4.58
C ASN A 96 1.03 -15.16 -3.80
N GLY A 97 1.04 -14.88 -2.52
CA GLY A 97 2.13 -15.19 -1.59
C GLY A 97 2.11 -16.62 -1.04
N TYR A 98 1.23 -17.51 -1.51
CA TYR A 98 1.04 -18.87 -0.98
C TYR A 98 1.90 -19.93 -1.69
N SER A 99 2.67 -19.56 -2.70
CA SER A 99 3.50 -20.54 -3.42
C SER A 99 4.79 -20.86 -2.65
N GLU A 100 5.20 -22.12 -2.67
CA GLU A 100 6.50 -22.57 -2.14
C GLU A 100 7.66 -21.76 -2.74
N HIS A 101 7.60 -21.50 -4.05
CA HIS A 101 8.57 -20.65 -4.75
C HIS A 101 8.70 -19.26 -4.09
N PHE A 102 7.59 -18.65 -3.66
CA PHE A 102 7.64 -17.34 -3.01
C PHE A 102 8.31 -17.41 -1.64
N VAL A 103 8.02 -18.47 -0.86
CA VAL A 103 8.64 -18.70 0.44
C VAL A 103 10.15 -18.86 0.31
N GLU A 104 10.61 -19.69 -0.62
CA GLU A 104 12.04 -19.87 -0.88
C GLU A 104 12.70 -18.57 -1.36
N PHE A 105 12.02 -17.80 -2.22
CA PHE A 105 12.51 -16.50 -2.66
C PHE A 105 12.69 -15.51 -1.50
N VAL A 106 11.77 -15.49 -0.53
CA VAL A 106 11.92 -14.66 0.69
C VAL A 106 13.17 -15.06 1.48
N LYS A 107 13.43 -16.38 1.62
CA LYS A 107 14.63 -16.89 2.29
C LYS A 107 15.91 -16.45 1.57
N ASP A 108 15.94 -16.52 0.25
CA ASP A 108 17.09 -16.11 -0.56
C ASP A 108 17.35 -14.61 -0.46
N VAL A 109 16.29 -13.79 -0.52
CA VAL A 109 16.39 -12.34 -0.31
C VAL A 109 16.91 -12.02 1.10
N ARG A 110 16.40 -12.68 2.14
CA ARG A 110 16.92 -12.50 3.51
C ARG A 110 18.39 -12.87 3.65
N LYS A 111 18.79 -13.97 3.03
CA LYS A 111 20.20 -14.40 3.03
C LYS A 111 21.12 -13.39 2.33
N ARG A 112 20.66 -12.82 1.23
CA ARG A 112 21.43 -11.84 0.44
C ARG A 112 21.47 -10.46 1.10
N PHE A 113 20.37 -10.05 1.75
CA PHE A 113 20.17 -8.73 2.36
C PHE A 113 19.82 -8.83 3.85
N PRO A 114 20.74 -9.30 4.71
CA PRO A 114 20.44 -9.62 6.11
C PRO A 114 20.06 -8.40 6.96
N GLN A 115 20.44 -7.20 6.54
CA GLN A 115 20.21 -5.96 7.29
C GLN A 115 19.00 -5.15 6.79
N HIS A 116 18.45 -5.50 5.63
CA HIS A 116 17.29 -4.77 5.06
C HIS A 116 15.99 -5.21 5.73
N THR A 117 15.05 -4.28 5.81
CA THR A 117 13.67 -4.61 6.18
C THR A 117 12.93 -5.15 4.97
N ILE A 118 12.43 -6.38 5.07
CA ILE A 118 11.75 -7.09 3.98
C ILE A 118 10.24 -7.07 4.22
N MET A 119 9.51 -6.46 3.29
CA MET A 119 8.07 -6.51 3.18
C MET A 119 7.71 -7.60 2.17
N ALA A 120 6.80 -8.52 2.49
CA ALA A 120 6.45 -9.64 1.61
C ALA A 120 4.94 -9.86 1.56
N GLY A 121 4.40 -10.18 0.41
CA GLY A 121 2.98 -10.52 0.21
C GLY A 121 2.58 -10.56 -1.26
N ASN A 122 1.27 -10.82 -1.52
CA ASN A 122 0.17 -10.67 -0.56
C ASN A 122 -0.38 -12.02 -0.08
N VAL A 123 -0.81 -12.01 1.16
CA VAL A 123 -1.47 -13.13 1.83
C VAL A 123 -2.69 -12.61 2.62
N VAL A 124 -3.54 -13.51 3.17
CA VAL A 124 -4.76 -13.15 3.91
C VAL A 124 -5.07 -14.07 5.10
N THR A 125 -4.16 -15.00 5.45
CA THR A 125 -4.34 -15.94 6.55
C THR A 125 -3.18 -15.88 7.54
N GLY A 126 -3.47 -16.17 8.81
CA GLY A 126 -2.48 -16.14 9.89
C GLY A 126 -1.35 -17.13 9.67
N GLU A 127 -1.65 -18.36 9.23
CA GLU A 127 -0.63 -19.40 8.98
C GLU A 127 0.41 -18.94 7.96
N MET A 128 -0.04 -18.28 6.87
CA MET A 128 0.91 -17.83 5.86
C MET A 128 1.69 -16.58 6.30
N VAL A 129 1.13 -15.76 7.16
CA VAL A 129 1.86 -14.67 7.83
C VAL A 129 2.99 -15.24 8.68
N GLU A 130 2.72 -16.26 9.48
CA GLU A 130 3.72 -16.93 10.31
C GLU A 130 4.83 -17.54 9.44
N GLU A 131 4.47 -18.27 8.37
CA GLU A 131 5.41 -18.89 7.45
C GLU A 131 6.36 -17.86 6.82
N LEU A 132 5.85 -16.74 6.34
CA LEU A 132 6.67 -15.68 5.71
C LEU A 132 7.58 -14.98 6.73
N ILE A 133 7.12 -14.73 7.96
CA ILE A 133 7.95 -14.14 9.03
C ILE A 133 9.08 -15.09 9.39
N LEU A 134 8.78 -16.37 9.60
CA LEU A 134 9.78 -17.40 9.91
C LEU A 134 10.78 -17.62 8.77
N SER A 135 10.34 -17.34 7.54
CA SER A 135 11.20 -17.37 6.34
C SER A 135 12.07 -16.13 6.16
N GLY A 136 11.88 -15.10 7.00
CA GLY A 136 12.77 -13.92 7.03
C GLY A 136 12.13 -12.61 6.63
N ALA A 137 10.82 -12.54 6.40
CA ALA A 137 10.13 -11.26 6.22
C ALA A 137 9.90 -10.56 7.57
N ASP A 138 9.98 -9.23 7.58
CA ASP A 138 9.73 -8.41 8.77
C ASP A 138 8.30 -7.86 8.79
N ILE A 139 7.75 -7.60 7.61
CA ILE A 139 6.45 -6.97 7.43
C ILE A 139 5.67 -7.73 6.36
N ILE A 140 4.44 -8.12 6.66
CA ILE A 140 3.62 -8.90 5.73
C ILE A 140 2.54 -8.01 5.09
N LYS A 141 2.44 -8.05 3.76
CA LYS A 141 1.39 -7.38 2.99
C LYS A 141 0.14 -8.25 2.95
N VAL A 142 -0.95 -7.70 3.50
CA VAL A 142 -2.22 -8.40 3.68
C VAL A 142 -3.29 -7.84 2.77
N GLY A 143 -3.78 -8.67 1.85
CA GLY A 143 -4.89 -8.31 0.97
C GLY A 143 -4.87 -9.05 -0.36
N ILE A 144 -5.95 -9.80 -0.65
CA ILE A 144 -6.21 -10.43 -1.95
C ILE A 144 -7.61 -10.04 -2.40
N GLY A 145 -7.67 -9.26 -3.49
CA GLY A 145 -8.91 -8.85 -4.10
C GLY A 145 -9.60 -7.59 -3.52
N PRO A 146 -9.07 -6.83 -2.53
CA PRO A 146 -9.79 -5.68 -1.98
C PRO A 146 -9.61 -4.39 -2.81
N GLY A 147 -8.63 -4.34 -3.72
CA GLY A 147 -8.31 -3.13 -4.48
C GLY A 147 -9.47 -2.66 -5.36
N SER A 148 -9.63 -1.34 -5.52
CA SER A 148 -10.74 -0.72 -6.26
C SER A 148 -10.77 -1.07 -7.76
N VAL A 149 -9.63 -1.40 -8.34
CA VAL A 149 -9.49 -1.86 -9.73
C VAL A 149 -9.15 -3.34 -9.86
N CYS A 150 -9.17 -4.08 -8.74
CA CYS A 150 -8.91 -5.51 -8.72
C CYS A 150 -10.17 -6.29 -9.13
N THR A 151 -10.00 -7.28 -10.01
CA THR A 151 -11.08 -8.17 -10.46
C THR A 151 -10.85 -9.63 -10.06
N THR A 152 -9.85 -9.93 -9.22
CA THR A 152 -9.51 -11.28 -8.77
C THR A 152 -10.73 -12.02 -8.23
N ARG A 153 -11.50 -11.40 -7.31
CA ARG A 153 -12.72 -12.01 -6.75
C ARG A 153 -13.77 -12.38 -7.79
N LYS A 154 -13.88 -11.57 -8.84
CA LYS A 154 -14.81 -11.82 -9.97
C LYS A 154 -14.31 -12.92 -10.90
N LYS A 155 -12.99 -12.97 -11.14
CA LYS A 155 -12.37 -13.86 -12.11
C LYS A 155 -12.08 -15.24 -11.55
N THR A 156 -11.74 -15.32 -10.27
CA THR A 156 -11.24 -16.55 -9.64
C THR A 156 -12.10 -17.03 -8.48
N GLY A 157 -12.98 -16.18 -7.94
CA GLY A 157 -13.69 -16.44 -6.67
C GLY A 157 -12.80 -16.29 -5.43
N VAL A 158 -11.48 -16.07 -5.61
CA VAL A 158 -10.52 -15.95 -4.50
C VAL A 158 -10.56 -14.54 -3.90
N GLY A 159 -10.50 -14.46 -2.57
CA GLY A 159 -10.45 -13.21 -1.82
C GLY A 159 -10.86 -13.42 -0.37
N TYR A 160 -10.59 -12.40 0.45
CA TYR A 160 -10.95 -12.40 1.87
C TYR A 160 -11.48 -11.00 2.25
N PRO A 161 -12.49 -10.87 3.12
CA PRO A 161 -12.92 -9.55 3.61
C PRO A 161 -11.78 -8.86 4.33
N GLN A 162 -11.39 -7.67 3.85
CA GLN A 162 -10.12 -7.04 4.24
C GLN A 162 -10.00 -6.80 5.75
N LEU A 163 -11.07 -6.31 6.40
CA LEU A 163 -11.03 -6.06 7.85
C LEU A 163 -10.76 -7.34 8.63
N SER A 164 -11.40 -8.45 8.26
CA SER A 164 -11.21 -9.76 8.90
C SER A 164 -9.79 -10.29 8.66
N ALA A 165 -9.27 -10.16 7.43
CA ALA A 165 -7.90 -10.55 7.10
C ALA A 165 -6.88 -9.76 7.94
N VAL A 166 -7.09 -8.43 8.07
CA VAL A 166 -6.19 -7.57 8.88
C VAL A 166 -6.20 -8.01 10.35
N MET A 167 -7.36 -8.28 10.94
CA MET A 167 -7.45 -8.69 12.34
C MET A 167 -6.74 -10.03 12.59
N GLU A 168 -6.97 -11.02 11.75
CA GLU A 168 -6.34 -12.34 11.83
C GLU A 168 -4.83 -12.28 11.63
N CYS A 169 -4.41 -11.61 10.54
CA CYS A 169 -3.00 -11.51 10.20
C CYS A 169 -2.20 -10.63 11.17
N ALA A 170 -2.81 -9.59 11.76
CA ALA A 170 -2.16 -8.78 12.78
C ALA A 170 -1.88 -9.58 14.05
N ASP A 171 -2.82 -10.41 14.47
CA ASP A 171 -2.65 -11.27 15.66
C ASP A 171 -1.47 -12.25 15.46
N ALA A 172 -1.43 -12.94 14.30
CA ALA A 172 -0.36 -13.85 13.94
C ALA A 172 1.01 -13.13 13.87
N ALA A 173 1.09 -12.01 13.17
CA ALA A 173 2.35 -11.27 12.99
C ALA A 173 2.88 -10.72 14.32
N HIS A 174 2.04 -10.11 15.13
CA HIS A 174 2.45 -9.53 16.41
C HIS A 174 2.90 -10.58 17.42
N GLY A 175 2.33 -11.79 17.37
CA GLY A 175 2.78 -12.95 18.14
C GLY A 175 4.24 -13.32 17.87
N LEU A 176 4.70 -13.15 16.65
CA LEU A 176 6.07 -13.38 16.20
C LEU A 176 6.94 -12.11 16.15
N LYS A 177 6.47 -10.99 16.70
CA LYS A 177 7.13 -9.67 16.66
C LYS A 177 7.34 -9.10 15.25
N GLY A 178 6.60 -9.60 14.28
CA GLY A 178 6.49 -9.04 12.93
C GLY A 178 5.44 -7.95 12.85
N HIS A 179 5.26 -7.42 11.65
CA HIS A 179 4.32 -6.33 11.35
C HIS A 179 3.46 -6.66 10.15
N ILE A 180 2.35 -5.94 9.97
CA ILE A 180 1.51 -6.07 8.77
C ILE A 180 1.22 -4.72 8.12
N ILE A 181 1.04 -4.79 6.80
CA ILE A 181 0.52 -3.74 5.95
C ILE A 181 -0.89 -4.15 5.52
N SER A 182 -1.91 -3.36 5.84
CA SER A 182 -3.22 -3.52 5.20
C SER A 182 -3.16 -2.95 3.79
N ASP A 183 -3.21 -3.82 2.78
CA ASP A 183 -3.07 -3.44 1.36
C ASP A 183 -4.40 -3.53 0.61
N GLY A 184 -4.92 -2.38 0.21
CA GLY A 184 -6.17 -2.24 -0.52
C GLY A 184 -7.42 -2.15 0.34
N GLY A 185 -8.55 -1.84 -0.32
CA GLY A 185 -9.88 -1.79 0.31
C GLY A 185 -10.24 -0.48 0.99
N CYS A 186 -9.32 0.48 1.10
CA CYS A 186 -9.60 1.80 1.64
C CYS A 186 -10.11 2.74 0.54
N SER A 187 -11.25 3.37 0.76
CA SER A 187 -11.88 4.35 -0.14
C SER A 187 -12.03 5.75 0.49
N CYS A 188 -11.93 5.84 1.80
CA CYS A 188 -12.05 7.09 2.56
C CYS A 188 -11.16 7.05 3.81
N PRO A 189 -10.92 8.21 4.47
CA PRO A 189 -10.11 8.26 5.70
C PRO A 189 -10.60 7.33 6.82
N GLY A 190 -11.92 7.13 6.93
CA GLY A 190 -12.50 6.21 7.90
C GLY A 190 -12.10 4.75 7.70
N ASP A 191 -11.91 4.32 6.45
CA ASP A 191 -11.44 2.96 6.17
C ASP A 191 -9.98 2.78 6.59
N VAL A 192 -9.14 3.81 6.37
CA VAL A 192 -7.75 3.83 6.84
C VAL A 192 -7.68 3.74 8.36
N ALA A 193 -8.54 4.50 9.06
CA ALA A 193 -8.64 4.45 10.51
C ALA A 193 -9.09 3.06 11.01
N LYS A 194 -10.06 2.42 10.32
CA LYS A 194 -10.48 1.04 10.63
C LYS A 194 -9.35 0.03 10.45
N ALA A 195 -8.53 0.16 9.41
CA ALA A 195 -7.39 -0.73 9.20
C ALA A 195 -6.40 -0.65 10.38
N PHE A 196 -6.05 0.55 10.84
CA PHE A 196 -5.23 0.72 12.05
C PHE A 196 -5.93 0.22 13.31
N GLY A 197 -7.24 0.46 13.46
CA GLY A 197 -8.03 -0.07 14.56
C GLY A 197 -8.07 -1.60 14.58
N ALA A 198 -8.02 -2.26 13.43
CA ALA A 198 -7.98 -3.70 13.28
C ALA A 198 -6.59 -4.32 13.56
N GLY A 199 -5.55 -3.50 13.77
CA GLY A 199 -4.22 -3.97 14.13
C GLY A 199 -3.15 -3.77 13.05
N ALA A 200 -3.49 -3.19 11.90
CA ALA A 200 -2.48 -2.87 10.90
C ALA A 200 -1.42 -1.91 11.46
N ASP A 201 -0.14 -2.19 11.20
CA ASP A 201 0.96 -1.28 11.53
C ASP A 201 1.14 -0.23 10.45
N PHE A 202 0.82 -0.60 9.22
CA PHE A 202 0.89 0.26 8.03
C PHE A 202 -0.37 0.05 7.17
N VAL A 203 -0.70 1.06 6.36
CA VAL A 203 -1.78 0.97 5.37
C VAL A 203 -1.24 1.37 4.01
N MET A 204 -1.41 0.50 3.01
CA MET A 204 -1.01 0.76 1.64
C MET A 204 -2.19 1.30 0.84
N LEU A 205 -1.99 2.45 0.21
CA LEU A 205 -3.02 3.17 -0.52
C LEU A 205 -2.67 3.27 -2.00
N GLY A 206 -3.63 2.95 -2.85
CA GLY A 206 -3.53 3.11 -4.30
C GLY A 206 -4.69 3.96 -4.83
N GLY A 207 -5.90 3.42 -4.84
CA GLY A 207 -7.08 4.06 -5.42
C GLY A 207 -7.45 5.43 -4.85
N MET A 208 -7.23 5.67 -3.56
CA MET A 208 -7.47 6.98 -2.95
C MET A 208 -6.58 8.06 -3.54
N LEU A 209 -5.38 7.70 -4.00
CA LEU A 209 -4.39 8.61 -4.57
C LEU A 209 -4.46 8.70 -6.10
N ALA A 210 -5.32 7.91 -6.73
CA ALA A 210 -5.57 8.01 -8.17
C ALA A 210 -6.27 9.31 -8.53
N GLY A 211 -5.96 9.84 -9.73
CA GLY A 211 -6.56 11.06 -10.26
C GLY A 211 -5.84 12.35 -9.87
N HIS A 212 -4.78 12.30 -9.04
CA HIS A 212 -4.01 13.49 -8.68
C HIS A 212 -2.94 13.83 -9.72
N SER A 213 -2.46 15.07 -9.67
CA SER A 213 -1.38 15.56 -10.54
C SER A 213 -0.16 14.65 -10.50
N GLU A 214 0.20 14.21 -9.29
CA GLU A 214 1.38 13.38 -8.99
C GLU A 214 1.12 11.88 -9.14
N SER A 215 -0.09 11.45 -9.46
CA SER A 215 -0.36 10.04 -9.77
C SER A 215 0.02 9.71 -11.21
N GLY A 216 0.38 8.46 -11.47
CA GLY A 216 0.52 7.94 -12.83
C GLY A 216 -0.81 7.95 -13.59
N GLY A 217 -0.74 7.62 -14.88
CA GLY A 217 -1.87 7.62 -15.79
C GLY A 217 -1.97 8.88 -16.63
N GLU A 218 -2.49 8.70 -17.82
CA GLU A 218 -2.66 9.77 -18.79
C GLU A 218 -3.80 10.72 -18.36
N LEU A 219 -3.60 12.02 -18.57
CA LEU A 219 -4.65 13.01 -18.37
C LEU A 219 -5.53 13.06 -19.62
N ILE A 220 -6.82 12.87 -19.45
CA ILE A 220 -7.83 12.86 -20.51
C ILE A 220 -8.80 14.02 -20.26
N GLU A 221 -9.14 14.74 -21.31
CA GLU A 221 -10.21 15.75 -21.27
C GLU A 221 -11.40 15.27 -22.11
N ARG A 222 -12.59 15.29 -21.50
CA ARG A 222 -13.84 14.92 -22.14
C ARG A 222 -14.96 15.82 -21.64
N ASP A 223 -15.69 16.44 -22.55
CA ASP A 223 -16.83 17.33 -22.25
C ASP A 223 -16.44 18.45 -21.24
N GLY A 224 -15.23 19.03 -21.41
CA GLY A 224 -14.69 20.09 -20.55
C GLY A 224 -14.32 19.62 -19.13
N LYS A 225 -14.35 18.31 -18.86
CA LYS A 225 -13.93 17.71 -17.59
C LYS A 225 -12.62 16.93 -17.77
N LYS A 226 -11.78 16.99 -16.74
CA LYS A 226 -10.49 16.29 -16.73
C LYS A 226 -10.58 14.99 -15.95
N TYR A 227 -9.97 13.96 -16.50
CA TYR A 227 -9.88 12.62 -15.90
C TYR A 227 -8.45 12.11 -16.00
N LYS A 228 -8.07 11.16 -15.15
CA LYS A 228 -6.83 10.37 -15.32
C LYS A 228 -7.17 8.90 -15.45
N LEU A 229 -6.40 8.20 -16.29
CA LEU A 229 -6.48 6.73 -16.36
C LEU A 229 -5.92 6.13 -15.09
N PHE A 230 -6.68 5.21 -14.51
CA PHE A 230 -6.24 4.41 -13.37
C PHE A 230 -6.47 2.93 -13.67
N TYR A 231 -5.45 2.11 -13.46
CA TYR A 231 -5.49 0.69 -13.80
C TYR A 231 -4.76 -0.17 -12.76
N GLY A 232 -5.26 -1.40 -12.58
CA GLY A 232 -4.59 -2.40 -11.74
C GLY A 232 -3.33 -2.93 -12.44
N MET A 233 -2.29 -3.26 -11.67
CA MET A 233 -1.03 -3.81 -12.21
C MET A 233 -1.22 -5.18 -12.90
N SER A 234 -2.30 -5.90 -12.57
CA SER A 234 -2.71 -7.12 -13.27
C SER A 234 -3.77 -6.89 -14.35
N SER A 235 -3.98 -5.65 -14.80
CA SER A 235 -4.89 -5.33 -15.92
C SER A 235 -4.23 -5.64 -17.27
N GLU A 236 -5.06 -5.84 -18.28
CA GLU A 236 -4.58 -6.06 -19.65
C GLU A 236 -3.67 -4.90 -20.13
N MET A 237 -4.04 -3.66 -19.80
CA MET A 237 -3.24 -2.47 -20.13
C MET A 237 -1.84 -2.54 -19.50
N ALA A 238 -1.76 -2.83 -18.19
CA ALA A 238 -0.48 -2.95 -17.50
C ALA A 238 0.35 -4.11 -18.05
N MET A 239 -0.27 -5.26 -18.29
CA MET A 239 0.41 -6.42 -18.86
C MET A 239 0.94 -6.14 -20.27
N LYS A 240 0.18 -5.45 -21.12
CA LYS A 240 0.68 -5.03 -22.45
C LYS A 240 1.86 -4.07 -22.34
N LYS A 241 1.81 -3.14 -21.39
CA LYS A 241 2.85 -2.13 -21.21
C LYS A 241 4.16 -2.71 -20.67
N TYR A 242 4.09 -3.66 -19.73
CA TYR A 242 5.24 -4.11 -18.94
C TYR A 242 5.64 -5.56 -19.16
N ALA A 243 4.77 -6.42 -19.70
CA ALA A 243 5.00 -7.85 -19.83
C ALA A 243 4.69 -8.39 -21.25
N GLY A 244 4.53 -7.54 -22.24
CA GLY A 244 4.27 -7.94 -23.62
C GLY A 244 2.86 -8.50 -23.88
N GLY A 245 1.98 -8.53 -22.89
CA GLY A 245 0.61 -8.98 -22.99
C GLY A 245 0.16 -9.90 -21.86
N VAL A 246 -1.08 -10.38 -21.97
CA VAL A 246 -1.65 -11.37 -21.05
C VAL A 246 -1.21 -12.76 -21.50
N ALA A 247 -0.53 -13.51 -20.63
CA ALA A 247 -0.15 -14.88 -20.93
C ALA A 247 -1.39 -15.78 -21.04
N GLU A 248 -1.36 -16.76 -21.95
CA GLU A 248 -2.51 -17.64 -22.24
C GLU A 248 -3.00 -18.44 -21.02
N TYR A 249 -2.11 -18.74 -20.09
CA TYR A 249 -2.42 -19.55 -18.90
C TYR A 249 -3.12 -18.77 -17.77
N ARG A 250 -3.29 -17.44 -17.90
CA ARG A 250 -3.86 -16.62 -16.82
C ARG A 250 -4.88 -15.59 -17.32
N ALA A 251 -5.79 -15.19 -16.44
CA ALA A 251 -6.72 -14.11 -16.71
C ALA A 251 -6.11 -12.74 -16.35
N SER A 252 -6.62 -11.69 -17.00
CA SER A 252 -6.43 -10.33 -16.51
C SER A 252 -7.28 -10.11 -15.25
N GLU A 253 -6.63 -9.78 -14.14
CA GLU A 253 -7.27 -9.60 -12.83
C GLU A 253 -7.35 -8.12 -12.40
N GLY A 254 -7.24 -7.20 -13.33
CA GLY A 254 -7.39 -5.77 -13.11
C GLY A 254 -8.23 -5.12 -14.19
N LYS A 255 -8.88 -4.02 -13.84
CA LYS A 255 -9.59 -3.15 -14.80
C LYS A 255 -8.88 -1.81 -14.95
N THR A 256 -9.12 -1.16 -16.07
CA THR A 256 -8.77 0.23 -16.33
C THR A 256 -10.01 1.09 -16.20
N VAL A 257 -9.91 2.20 -15.47
CA VAL A 257 -11.00 3.14 -15.26
C VAL A 257 -10.53 4.58 -15.44
N GLU A 258 -11.43 5.45 -15.84
CA GLU A 258 -11.23 6.88 -15.80
C GLU A 258 -11.66 7.40 -14.43
N VAL A 259 -10.77 8.12 -13.73
CA VAL A 259 -11.10 8.74 -12.45
C VAL A 259 -11.06 10.26 -12.61
N PRO A 260 -11.96 11.01 -11.97
CA PRO A 260 -11.94 12.47 -12.01
C PRO A 260 -10.58 13.01 -11.59
N PHE A 261 -10.10 14.05 -12.29
CA PHE A 261 -8.88 14.74 -11.90
C PHE A 261 -9.12 15.53 -10.60
N LYS A 262 -8.23 15.35 -9.61
CA LYS A 262 -8.38 15.85 -8.25
C LYS A 262 -7.40 16.97 -7.88
N GLY A 263 -6.51 17.37 -8.80
CA GLY A 263 -5.43 18.33 -8.49
C GLY A 263 -4.35 17.71 -7.61
N ASP A 264 -3.78 18.48 -6.70
CA ASP A 264 -2.63 18.09 -5.89
C ASP A 264 -3.00 17.02 -4.85
N VAL A 265 -2.13 16.02 -4.70
CA VAL A 265 -2.31 14.90 -3.75
C VAL A 265 -2.25 15.34 -2.29
N GLU A 266 -1.60 16.46 -2.01
CA GLU A 266 -1.43 16.99 -0.65
C GLU A 266 -2.76 17.18 0.08
N HIS A 267 -3.81 17.64 -0.62
CA HIS A 267 -5.14 17.81 -0.04
C HIS A 267 -5.72 16.50 0.46
N THR A 268 -5.62 15.44 -0.35
CA THR A 268 -6.09 14.10 0.03
C THR A 268 -5.28 13.52 1.19
N ILE A 269 -3.95 13.69 1.19
CA ILE A 269 -3.11 13.24 2.30
C ILE A 269 -3.48 13.96 3.60
N ARG A 270 -3.68 15.29 3.56
CA ARG A 270 -4.10 16.07 4.72
C ARG A 270 -5.45 15.62 5.27
N ASP A 271 -6.41 15.31 4.40
CA ASP A 271 -7.73 14.81 4.78
C ASP A 271 -7.64 13.44 5.46
N ILE A 272 -6.87 12.51 4.88
CA ILE A 272 -6.62 11.18 5.46
C ILE A 272 -6.00 11.33 6.86
N LEU A 273 -4.94 12.10 6.99
CA LEU A 273 -4.26 12.33 8.27
C LEU A 273 -5.17 13.03 9.28
N GLY A 274 -6.02 13.95 8.82
CA GLY A 274 -7.05 14.61 9.62
C GLY A 274 -8.06 13.61 10.18
N GLY A 275 -8.59 12.74 9.33
CA GLY A 275 -9.53 11.69 9.72
C GLY A 275 -8.96 10.72 10.76
N ILE A 276 -7.71 10.29 10.57
CA ILE A 276 -7.02 9.41 11.53
C ILE A 276 -6.84 10.12 12.88
N ARG A 277 -6.45 11.40 12.91
CA ARG A 277 -6.32 12.18 14.15
C ARG A 277 -7.65 12.32 14.87
N SER A 278 -8.72 12.60 14.13
CA SER A 278 -10.08 12.66 14.68
C SER A 278 -10.48 11.31 15.28
N THR A 279 -10.19 10.20 14.61
CA THR A 279 -10.45 8.86 15.16
C THR A 279 -9.68 8.63 16.45
N CYS A 280 -8.41 8.99 16.53
CA CYS A 280 -7.63 8.90 17.76
C CYS A 280 -8.29 9.69 18.90
N THR A 281 -8.85 10.85 18.61
CA THR A 281 -9.58 11.67 19.60
C THR A 281 -10.84 10.94 20.10
N TYR A 282 -11.65 10.38 19.19
CA TYR A 282 -12.88 9.66 19.55
C TYR A 282 -12.62 8.44 20.44
N VAL A 283 -11.55 7.69 20.17
CA VAL A 283 -11.23 6.47 20.96
C VAL A 283 -10.28 6.74 22.13
N GLY A 284 -9.86 7.99 22.33
CA GLY A 284 -8.93 8.38 23.41
C GLY A 284 -7.50 7.87 23.23
N ALA A 285 -7.07 7.61 21.99
CA ALA A 285 -5.71 7.16 21.67
C ALA A 285 -4.75 8.35 21.60
N ALA A 286 -3.66 8.31 22.37
CA ALA A 286 -2.59 9.30 22.32
C ALA A 286 -1.55 9.00 21.23
N LYS A 287 -1.51 7.75 20.74
CA LYS A 287 -0.57 7.28 19.73
C LYS A 287 -1.30 6.34 18.75
N LEU A 288 -0.88 6.32 17.49
CA LEU A 288 -1.48 5.46 16.45
C LEU A 288 -1.50 3.98 16.87
N LYS A 289 -0.42 3.47 17.43
CA LYS A 289 -0.32 2.10 17.93
C LYS A 289 -1.30 1.72 19.04
N GLU A 290 -1.98 2.70 19.63
CA GLU A 290 -3.01 2.45 20.64
C GLU A 290 -4.39 2.23 20.03
N LEU A 291 -4.56 2.55 18.73
CA LEU A 291 -5.86 2.44 18.06
C LEU A 291 -6.44 1.03 18.17
N SER A 292 -5.65 0.00 17.90
CA SER A 292 -6.14 -1.39 17.96
C SER A 292 -6.60 -1.83 19.34
N ARG A 293 -6.00 -1.25 20.40
CA ARG A 293 -6.37 -1.57 21.80
C ARG A 293 -7.55 -0.75 22.33
N ARG A 294 -7.89 0.36 21.65
CA ARG A 294 -8.93 1.31 22.07
C ARG A 294 -10.14 1.31 21.16
N THR A 295 -10.07 0.63 20.01
CA THR A 295 -11.17 0.52 19.05
C THR A 295 -12.02 -0.71 19.36
N THR A 296 -13.33 -0.52 19.32
CA THR A 296 -14.29 -1.62 19.37
C THR A 296 -15.01 -1.71 18.04
N PHE A 297 -14.99 -2.87 17.41
CA PHE A 297 -15.78 -3.17 16.22
C PHE A 297 -17.09 -3.84 16.61
N ILE A 298 -18.18 -3.39 16.01
CA ILE A 298 -19.49 -4.02 16.12
C ILE A 298 -19.95 -4.54 14.77
N ARG A 299 -20.54 -5.71 14.76
CA ARG A 299 -21.17 -6.24 13.54
C ARG A 299 -22.53 -5.58 13.37
N VAL A 300 -22.74 -5.01 12.19
CA VAL A 300 -24.02 -4.36 11.84
C VAL A 300 -24.60 -4.97 10.57
N THR A 301 -25.91 -4.83 10.38
CA THR A 301 -26.57 -5.07 9.09
C THR A 301 -26.19 -3.95 8.12
N GLN A 302 -26.52 -4.13 6.85
CA GLN A 302 -26.25 -3.10 5.84
C GLN A 302 -26.85 -1.75 6.27
N GLN A 303 -26.02 -0.72 6.38
CA GLN A 303 -26.45 0.65 6.68
C GLN A 303 -27.03 1.29 5.42
N VAL A 304 -28.22 1.82 5.51
CA VAL A 304 -28.88 2.59 4.43
C VAL A 304 -28.67 4.10 4.67
N ASN A 305 -27.47 4.50 5.06
CA ASN A 305 -27.13 5.91 5.16
C ASN A 305 -26.56 6.39 3.82
N PRO A 306 -27.20 7.34 3.12
CA PRO A 306 -26.78 7.82 1.80
C PRO A 306 -25.35 8.36 1.76
N ILE A 307 -24.80 8.79 2.91
CA ILE A 307 -23.41 9.27 3.01
C ILE A 307 -22.36 8.20 2.63
N PHE A 308 -22.72 6.91 2.67
CA PHE A 308 -21.87 5.81 2.27
C PHE A 308 -22.05 5.38 0.82
N SER A 309 -22.98 6.00 0.09
CA SER A 309 -23.18 5.80 -1.34
C SER A 309 -22.81 7.08 -2.08
N ASP A 310 -22.00 7.00 -3.14
CA ASP A 310 -21.61 8.14 -3.99
C ASP A 310 -22.81 8.77 -4.75
N ALA A 311 -24.03 8.32 -4.47
CA ALA A 311 -25.20 8.60 -5.30
C ALA A 311 -25.89 9.95 -5.02
N HIS A 312 -25.46 10.73 -4.06
CA HIS A 312 -26.25 11.92 -3.63
C HIS A 312 -25.44 13.17 -3.28
N LEU A 313 -24.40 13.48 -4.06
CA LEU A 313 -23.86 14.84 -4.10
C LEU A 313 -23.92 15.35 -5.55
N THR A 314 -25.15 15.52 -6.02
CA THR A 314 -25.44 16.40 -7.18
C THR A 314 -25.95 17.72 -6.65
#